data_72d27bc456eb9160c233d2872a310ef3
#
_entry.id   72d27bc456eb9160c233d2872a310ef3
#
_cell.length_a   1.000
_cell.length_b   1.000
_cell.length_c   1.000
_cell.angle_alpha   90.00
_cell.angle_beta   90.00
_cell.angle_gamma   90.00
#
_symmetry.space_group_name_H-M   'P 1'
#
loop_
_entity.id
_entity.type
_entity.pdbx_description
1 polymer ?
#
loop_
_entity_poly.entity_id
_entity_poly.type
_entity_poly.pdbx_seq_one_letter_code
_entity_poly.pdbx_strand_id
1 'polypeptide(L)'
;MANTAQARKRARQAVKQRGHNASLRSTLRTAIKKIIKAVEAGDKAAAQTTYAENVSVIDRIADKNIIHKNKAARHKSRLNASIKAMA
;
A
#
# COMPACT_ATOMS: atom_id res chain seq x y z
N MET A 1 11.60 1.33 34.35
CA MET A 1 12.78 1.75 33.59
C MET A 1 13.13 0.75 32.52
N ALA A 2 13.52 1.23 31.34
CA ALA A 2 13.73 0.40 30.17
C ALA A 2 15.05 -0.37 30.16
N ASN A 3 15.60 -0.72 31.35
CA ASN A 3 16.89 -1.37 31.46
C ASN A 3 16.83 -2.88 31.61
N THR A 4 15.64 -3.47 31.54
CA THR A 4 15.49 -4.92 31.59
C THR A 4 15.81 -5.53 30.22
N ALA A 5 16.24 -6.79 30.20
CA ALA A 5 16.49 -7.54 28.97
C ALA A 5 15.24 -7.59 28.08
N GLN A 6 14.06 -7.71 28.66
CA GLN A 6 12.80 -7.71 27.97
C GLN A 6 12.52 -6.37 27.29
N ALA A 7 12.76 -5.25 27.99
CA ALA A 7 12.56 -3.92 27.43
C ALA A 7 13.51 -3.65 26.26
N ARG A 8 14.76 -4.08 26.35
CA ARG A 8 15.74 -3.97 25.25
C ARG A 8 15.33 -4.81 24.06
N LYS A 9 14.84 -6.02 24.29
CA LYS A 9 14.35 -6.90 23.24
C LYS A 9 13.16 -6.26 22.51
N ARG A 10 12.19 -5.70 23.26
CA ARG A 10 11.04 -5.00 22.71
C ARG A 10 11.45 -3.80 21.88
N ALA A 11 12.43 -3.03 22.35
CA ALA A 11 12.95 -1.88 21.62
C ALA A 11 13.56 -2.29 20.29
N ARG A 12 14.36 -3.37 20.26
CA ARG A 12 14.94 -3.91 19.02
C ARG A 12 13.88 -4.40 18.06
N GLN A 13 12.86 -5.09 18.57
CA GLN A 13 11.74 -5.58 17.75
C GLN A 13 10.95 -4.42 17.17
N ALA A 14 10.72 -3.35 17.96
CA ALA A 14 10.01 -2.16 17.49
C ALA A 14 10.75 -1.46 16.35
N VAL A 15 12.09 -1.37 16.42
CA VAL A 15 12.91 -0.79 15.37
C VAL A 15 12.81 -1.61 14.09
N LYS A 16 12.94 -2.94 14.17
CA LYS A 16 12.79 -3.83 13.01
C LYS A 16 11.39 -3.72 12.41
N GLN A 17 10.36 -3.70 13.25
CA GLN A 17 8.97 -3.58 12.84
C GLN A 17 8.74 -2.28 12.07
N ARG A 18 9.25 -1.17 12.57
CA ARG A 18 9.14 0.15 11.91
C ARG A 18 9.81 0.15 10.54
N GLY A 19 11.02 -0.42 10.43
CA GLY A 19 11.72 -0.53 9.17
C GLY A 19 10.95 -1.37 8.15
N HIS A 20 10.43 -2.51 8.58
CA HIS A 20 9.62 -3.38 7.75
C HIS A 20 8.32 -2.68 7.30
N ASN A 21 7.63 -2.01 8.23
CA ASN A 21 6.39 -1.29 7.93
C ASN A 21 6.63 -0.11 6.97
N ALA A 22 7.73 0.62 7.14
CA ALA A 22 8.11 1.72 6.26
C ALA A 22 8.34 1.20 4.83
N SER A 23 9.00 0.05 4.69
CA SER A 23 9.23 -0.61 3.40
C SER A 23 7.90 -0.98 2.72
N LEU A 24 6.97 -1.56 3.49
CA LEU A 24 5.64 -1.94 2.96
C LEU A 24 4.80 -0.72 2.57
N ARG A 25 4.88 0.36 3.34
CA ARG A 25 4.21 1.62 2.99
C ARG A 25 4.78 2.23 1.72
N SER A 26 6.08 2.14 1.53
CA SER A 26 6.74 2.58 0.30
C SER A 26 6.27 1.76 -0.90
N THR A 27 6.15 0.44 -0.74
CA THR A 27 5.62 -0.46 -1.75
C THR A 27 4.19 -0.10 -2.12
N LEU A 28 3.35 0.22 -1.11
CA LEU A 28 1.98 0.66 -1.32
C LEU A 28 1.91 1.94 -2.15
N ARG A 29 2.73 2.94 -1.80
CA ARG A 29 2.79 4.21 -2.53
C ARG A 29 3.20 3.99 -3.98
N THR A 30 4.16 3.12 -4.21
CA THR A 30 4.64 2.79 -5.56
C THR A 30 3.53 2.14 -6.38
N ALA A 31 2.78 1.21 -5.79
CA ALA A 31 1.65 0.56 -6.46
C ALA A 31 0.58 1.58 -6.87
N ILE A 32 0.20 2.47 -5.94
CA ILE A 32 -0.79 3.51 -6.20
C ILE A 32 -0.30 4.47 -7.29
N LYS A 33 0.95 4.90 -7.24
CA LYS A 33 1.54 5.80 -8.23
C LYS A 33 1.56 5.19 -9.63
N LYS A 34 1.84 3.90 -9.74
CA LYS A 34 1.81 3.20 -11.02
C LYS A 34 0.43 3.27 -11.66
N ILE A 35 -0.61 3.06 -10.87
CA ILE A 35 -1.99 3.13 -11.35
C ILE A 35 -2.33 4.56 -11.76
N ILE A 36 -1.97 5.56 -10.96
CA ILE A 36 -2.23 6.98 -11.25
C ILE A 36 -1.53 7.39 -12.55
N LYS A 37 -0.29 7.00 -12.74
CA LYS A 37 0.47 7.30 -13.96
C LYS A 37 -0.18 6.70 -15.19
N ALA A 38 -0.69 5.47 -15.09
CA ALA A 38 -1.38 4.81 -16.19
C ALA A 38 -2.67 5.55 -16.54
N VAL A 39 -3.41 6.04 -15.55
CA VAL A 39 -4.61 6.87 -15.76
C VAL A 39 -4.24 8.19 -16.44
N GLU A 40 -3.19 8.85 -15.99
CA GLU A 40 -2.72 10.13 -16.56
C GLU A 40 -2.24 9.97 -17.99
N ALA A 41 -1.68 8.81 -18.33
CA ALA A 41 -1.24 8.52 -19.71
C ALA A 41 -2.42 8.38 -20.69
N GLY A 42 -3.65 8.22 -20.19
CA GLY A 42 -4.85 8.22 -21.01
C GLY A 42 -5.17 6.89 -21.69
N ASP A 43 -4.43 5.83 -21.40
CA ASP A 43 -4.69 4.48 -21.95
C ASP A 43 -5.50 3.67 -20.94
N LYS A 44 -6.80 3.56 -21.17
CA LYS A 44 -7.72 2.85 -20.27
C LYS A 44 -7.36 1.37 -20.12
N ALA A 45 -6.99 0.70 -21.21
CA ALA A 45 -6.63 -0.72 -21.18
C ALA A 45 -5.37 -0.94 -20.32
N ALA A 46 -4.35 -0.10 -20.51
CA ALA A 46 -3.15 -0.15 -19.68
C ALA A 46 -3.44 0.16 -18.23
N ALA A 47 -4.32 1.12 -17.94
CA ALA A 47 -4.74 1.46 -16.58
C ALA A 47 -5.45 0.29 -15.90
N GLN A 48 -6.33 -0.39 -16.60
CA GLN A 48 -7.03 -1.58 -16.08
C GLN A 48 -6.06 -2.71 -15.76
N THR A 49 -5.10 -2.98 -16.64
CA THR A 49 -4.07 -4.01 -16.42
C THR A 49 -3.20 -3.65 -15.22
N THR A 50 -2.73 -2.40 -15.14
CA THR A 50 -1.91 -1.92 -14.02
C THR A 50 -2.68 -2.01 -12.71
N TYR A 51 -3.96 -1.66 -12.70
CA TYR A 51 -4.82 -1.79 -11.53
C TYR A 51 -4.92 -3.25 -11.08
N ALA A 52 -5.21 -4.17 -11.99
CA ALA A 52 -5.33 -5.59 -11.67
C ALA A 52 -4.05 -6.15 -11.09
N GLU A 53 -2.88 -5.75 -11.62
CA GLU A 53 -1.58 -6.19 -11.11
C GLU A 53 -1.25 -5.64 -9.73
N ASN A 54 -1.69 -4.41 -9.43
CA ASN A 54 -1.30 -3.71 -8.21
C ASN A 54 -2.35 -3.78 -7.08
N VAL A 55 -3.60 -4.14 -7.39
CA VAL A 55 -4.64 -4.27 -6.37
C VAL A 55 -4.30 -5.35 -5.34
N SER A 56 -3.66 -6.43 -5.77
CA SER A 56 -3.23 -7.50 -4.87
C SER A 56 -2.18 -7.02 -3.86
N VAL A 57 -1.32 -6.09 -4.27
CA VAL A 57 -0.32 -5.46 -3.39
C VAL A 57 -1.02 -4.65 -2.30
N ILE A 58 -2.03 -3.86 -2.67
CA ILE A 58 -2.82 -3.06 -1.72
C ILE A 58 -3.51 -3.96 -0.71
N ASP A 59 -4.15 -5.04 -1.17
CA ASP A 59 -4.84 -5.99 -0.31
C ASP A 59 -3.89 -6.72 0.64
N ARG A 60 -2.73 -7.13 0.15
CA ARG A 60 -1.71 -7.81 0.94
C ARG A 60 -1.19 -6.92 2.07
N ILE A 61 -0.97 -5.64 1.80
CA ILE A 61 -0.50 -4.68 2.80
C ILE A 61 -1.60 -4.43 3.84
N ALA A 62 -2.86 -4.37 3.42
CA ALA A 62 -4.00 -4.24 4.34
C ALA A 62 -4.12 -5.48 5.24
N ASP A 63 -3.91 -6.68 4.70
CA ASP A 63 -3.95 -7.93 5.48
C ASP A 63 -2.86 -7.98 6.55
N LYS A 64 -1.74 -7.30 6.32
CA LYS A 64 -0.65 -7.20 7.29
C LYS A 64 -0.87 -6.08 8.33
N ASN A 65 -2.04 -5.43 8.31
CA ASN A 65 -2.41 -4.34 9.22
C ASN A 65 -1.49 -3.12 9.14
N ILE A 66 -0.80 -2.92 8.02
CA ILE A 66 0.01 -1.73 7.77
C ILE A 66 -0.89 -0.52 7.54
N ILE A 67 -2.01 -0.75 6.85
CA ILE A 67 -3.10 0.22 6.70
C ILE A 67 -4.41 -0.45 7.09
N HIS A 68 -5.39 0.35 7.48
CA HIS A 68 -6.72 -0.17 7.81
C HIS A 68 -7.42 -0.65 6.54
N LYS A 69 -8.23 -1.70 6.67
CA LYS A 69 -9.01 -2.26 5.56
C LYS A 69 -9.88 -1.21 4.86
N ASN A 70 -10.46 -0.28 5.63
CA ASN A 70 -11.27 0.79 5.07
C ASN A 70 -10.44 1.75 4.20
N LYS A 71 -9.21 2.03 4.58
CA LYS A 71 -8.30 2.85 3.79
C LYS A 71 -7.93 2.16 2.48
N ALA A 72 -7.65 0.86 2.52
CA ALA A 72 -7.37 0.07 1.33
C ALA A 72 -8.58 0.06 0.38
N ALA A 73 -9.78 -0.16 0.92
CA ALA A 73 -11.02 -0.14 0.15
C ALA A 73 -11.25 1.22 -0.51
N ARG A 74 -10.95 2.32 0.20
CA ARG A 74 -11.06 3.68 -0.32
C ARG A 74 -10.10 3.93 -1.47
N HIS A 75 -8.85 3.51 -1.34
CA HIS A 75 -7.87 3.60 -2.42
C HIS A 75 -8.32 2.84 -3.67
N LYS A 76 -8.74 1.59 -3.48
CA LYS A 76 -9.23 0.76 -4.59
C LYS A 76 -10.44 1.38 -5.27
N SER A 77 -11.40 1.85 -4.50
CA SER A 77 -12.63 2.46 -5.02
C SER A 77 -12.33 3.71 -5.84
N ARG A 78 -11.47 4.61 -5.32
CA ARG A 78 -11.10 5.86 -5.99
C ARG A 78 -10.33 5.60 -7.28
N LEU A 79 -9.38 4.66 -7.25
CA LEU A 79 -8.59 4.30 -8.42
C LEU A 79 -9.46 3.68 -9.51
N ASN A 80 -10.34 2.78 -9.11
CA ASN A 80 -11.28 2.14 -10.04
C ASN A 80 -12.24 3.16 -10.67
N ALA A 81 -12.74 4.11 -9.86
CA ALA A 81 -13.60 5.20 -10.36
C ALA A 81 -12.86 6.07 -11.39
N SER A 82 -11.59 6.39 -11.13
CA SER A 82 -10.76 7.15 -12.07
C SER A 82 -10.60 6.40 -13.40
N ILE A 83 -10.39 5.10 -13.37
CA ILE A 83 -10.26 4.27 -14.57
C ILE A 83 -11.58 4.22 -15.33
N LYS A 84 -12.70 4.04 -14.64
CA LYS A 84 -14.03 4.02 -15.28
C LYS A 84 -14.39 5.34 -15.93
N ALA A 85 -13.90 6.44 -15.40
CA ALA A 85 -14.12 7.78 -15.96
C ALA A 85 -13.30 8.05 -17.23
N MET A 86 -12.34 7.19 -17.55
CA MET A 86 -11.53 7.33 -18.77
C MET A 86 -12.36 7.00 -20.01
N ALA A 87 -12.08 7.72 -21.06
CA ALA A 87 -12.77 7.53 -22.34
C ALA A 87 -12.37 6.23 -23.03
#